data_3a705b9df12033fb700db7d43f6762ef
#
_entry.id   3a705b9df12033fb700db7d43f6762ef
#
_cell.length_a   1.000
_cell.length_b   1.000
_cell.length_c   1.000
_cell.angle_alpha   90.00
_cell.angle_beta   90.00
_cell.angle_gamma   90.00
#
_symmetry.space_group_name_H-M   'P 1'
#
loop_
_entity.id
_entity.type
_entity.pdbx_description
1 polymer ?
#
loop_
_entity_poly.entity_id
_entity_poly.type
_entity_poly.pdbx_seq_one_letter_code
_entity_poly.pdbx_strand_id
1 'polypeptide(L)'
;MPIHPSTTPPPDLYVAVNGINTRYWQMGDRGSKLVLLHGGNGSIEFWLYNIAVLARHHQVYAFDMVGSGKSDYPDGSYSLGYQAEFLHSLMSALAIDSATLIGNSMGGGVALVFTRLYPDRVDKLVLVDSMGLGREISMGIRLITLPAIVNLLRPGRWMIPAMLKSNFYHSQQLPPEWIEFRYPIFAIPGRNKVILRLGQSNFNLAGVRAEVYQPIVDSLAQITQKTLIIWGEYDRIIPVKHAYTAAEGLPNYQLEIFPNCGHHPYLECPAKFNRLVLGFLTA
;
A
#
# COMPACT_ATOMS: atom_id res chain seq x y z
N MET A 1 18.90 -10.67 -16.70
CA MET A 1 18.59 -9.33 -17.23
C MET A 1 17.33 -8.84 -16.53
N PRO A 2 17.33 -7.70 -15.88
CA PRO A 2 16.09 -7.16 -15.31
C PRO A 2 15.19 -6.78 -16.49
N ILE A 3 14.08 -7.49 -16.64
CA ILE A 3 13.02 -7.11 -17.57
C ILE A 3 12.27 -5.98 -16.87
N HIS A 4 12.70 -4.74 -17.03
CA HIS A 4 11.85 -3.61 -16.77
C HIS A 4 10.93 -3.46 -17.99
N PRO A 5 9.63 -3.77 -17.89
CA PRO A 5 8.72 -3.40 -18.94
C PRO A 5 8.84 -1.88 -19.11
N SER A 6 8.97 -1.43 -20.37
CA SER A 6 8.86 -0.01 -20.69
C SER A 6 7.53 0.51 -20.15
N THR A 7 7.57 1.23 -19.05
CA THR A 7 6.37 1.65 -18.35
C THR A 7 6.24 3.15 -18.47
N THR A 8 5.60 3.58 -19.55
CA THR A 8 5.03 4.92 -19.59
C THR A 8 3.89 4.96 -18.57
N PRO A 9 3.95 5.83 -17.56
CA PRO A 9 2.85 5.95 -16.62
C PRO A 9 1.56 6.36 -17.34
N PRO A 10 0.39 5.86 -16.87
CA PRO A 10 -0.88 6.41 -17.33
C PRO A 10 -0.98 7.90 -17.04
N PRO A 11 -1.89 8.64 -17.72
CA PRO A 11 -2.13 10.04 -17.41
C PRO A 11 -2.66 10.17 -15.96
N ASP A 12 -2.22 11.23 -15.28
CA ASP A 12 -2.77 11.61 -13.97
C ASP A 12 -4.22 12.06 -14.14
N LEU A 13 -5.13 11.38 -13.46
CA LEU A 13 -6.54 11.76 -13.35
C LEU A 13 -6.82 12.26 -11.93
N TYR A 14 -7.84 13.08 -11.78
CA TYR A 14 -8.23 13.64 -10.49
C TYR A 14 -9.73 13.56 -10.28
N VAL A 15 -10.14 13.29 -9.05
CA VAL A 15 -11.53 13.31 -8.61
C VAL A 15 -11.64 14.02 -7.26
N ALA A 16 -12.61 14.89 -7.11
CA ALA A 16 -12.92 15.54 -5.84
C ALA A 16 -13.83 14.64 -4.99
N VAL A 17 -13.38 14.26 -3.80
CA VAL A 17 -14.12 13.42 -2.85
C VAL A 17 -14.14 14.13 -1.51
N ASN A 18 -15.34 14.48 -1.02
CA ASN A 18 -15.50 15.21 0.25
C ASN A 18 -14.65 16.50 0.30
N GLY A 19 -14.49 17.20 -0.82
CA GLY A 19 -13.68 18.42 -0.94
C GLY A 19 -12.17 18.17 -1.04
N ILE A 20 -11.73 16.92 -1.12
CA ILE A 20 -10.32 16.52 -1.24
C ILE A 20 -10.05 16.12 -2.69
N ASN A 21 -9.12 16.80 -3.35
CA ASN A 21 -8.69 16.47 -4.71
C ASN A 21 -7.76 15.24 -4.66
N THR A 22 -8.22 14.13 -5.23
CA THR A 22 -7.54 12.84 -5.16
C THR A 22 -7.02 12.43 -6.53
N ARG A 23 -5.71 12.22 -6.63
CA ARG A 23 -5.06 11.72 -7.83
C ARG A 23 -5.23 10.21 -7.97
N TYR A 24 -5.49 9.76 -9.20
CA TYR A 24 -5.53 8.34 -9.50
C TYR A 24 -5.06 8.04 -10.93
N TRP A 25 -4.67 6.79 -11.16
CA TRP A 25 -4.52 6.21 -12.48
C TRP A 25 -5.64 5.22 -12.74
N GLN A 26 -6.11 5.18 -13.98
CA GLN A 26 -7.04 4.19 -14.47
C GLN A 26 -6.50 3.57 -15.75
N MET A 27 -6.53 2.24 -15.85
CA MET A 27 -6.08 1.52 -17.02
C MET A 27 -6.88 0.23 -17.21
N GLY A 28 -7.17 -0.12 -18.48
CA GLY A 28 -8.03 -1.27 -18.83
C GLY A 28 -9.51 -0.92 -18.83
N ASP A 29 -10.27 -1.67 -19.63
CA ASP A 29 -11.68 -1.41 -19.93
C ASP A 29 -12.60 -2.64 -19.75
N ARG A 30 -12.02 -3.76 -19.34
CA ARG A 30 -12.73 -5.05 -19.26
C ARG A 30 -12.41 -5.80 -17.96
N GLY A 31 -13.16 -6.87 -17.71
CA GLY A 31 -12.97 -7.73 -16.55
C GLY A 31 -13.38 -7.08 -15.22
N SER A 32 -12.99 -7.70 -14.12
CA SER A 32 -13.26 -7.21 -12.78
C SER A 32 -12.46 -5.93 -12.46
N LYS A 33 -12.96 -5.14 -11.52
CA LYS A 33 -12.28 -3.93 -11.05
C LYS A 33 -11.23 -4.29 -10.00
N LEU A 34 -10.03 -3.72 -10.14
CA LEU A 34 -8.93 -3.85 -9.19
C LEU A 34 -8.60 -2.48 -8.61
N VAL A 35 -8.45 -2.39 -7.31
CA VAL A 35 -8.03 -1.19 -6.60
C VAL A 35 -6.67 -1.43 -5.96
N LEU A 36 -5.66 -0.65 -6.36
CA LEU A 36 -4.28 -0.76 -5.90
C LEU A 36 -4.01 0.32 -4.84
N LEU A 37 -3.65 -0.11 -3.63
CA LEU A 37 -3.39 0.74 -2.47
C LEU A 37 -1.91 0.66 -2.08
N HIS A 38 -1.20 1.77 -2.22
CA HIS A 38 0.22 1.85 -1.88
C HIS A 38 0.47 1.90 -0.36
N GLY A 39 1.70 1.66 0.06
CA GLY A 39 2.13 1.75 1.45
C GLY A 39 2.19 3.18 2.00
N GLY A 40 2.37 3.33 3.30
CA GLY A 40 2.53 4.61 3.96
C GLY A 40 3.63 5.45 3.32
N ASN A 41 3.37 6.76 3.15
CA ASN A 41 4.31 7.66 2.48
C ASN A 41 4.66 7.24 1.04
N GLY A 42 3.82 6.42 0.41
CA GLY A 42 3.92 5.98 -0.97
C GLY A 42 3.25 6.93 -1.96
N SER A 43 3.04 6.40 -3.17
CA SER A 43 2.27 7.02 -4.25
C SER A 43 1.97 5.99 -5.33
N ILE A 44 1.11 6.32 -6.28
CA ILE A 44 0.68 5.39 -7.33
C ILE A 44 1.84 4.89 -8.21
N GLU A 45 2.96 5.63 -8.30
CA GLU A 45 4.15 5.20 -9.03
C GLU A 45 4.72 3.87 -8.54
N PHE A 46 4.44 3.48 -7.30
CA PHE A 46 4.83 2.16 -6.79
C PHE A 46 4.21 1.00 -7.59
N TRP A 47 3.09 1.23 -8.28
CA TRP A 47 2.40 0.24 -9.09
C TRP A 47 2.80 0.24 -10.57
N LEU A 48 3.82 1.01 -10.94
CA LEU A 48 4.23 1.23 -12.34
C LEU A 48 4.55 -0.08 -13.09
N TYR A 49 5.15 -1.07 -12.42
CA TYR A 49 5.49 -2.36 -13.04
C TYR A 49 4.33 -3.37 -13.07
N ASN A 50 3.18 -3.00 -12.53
CA ASN A 50 2.06 -3.92 -12.34
C ASN A 50 0.83 -3.46 -13.11
N ILE A 51 0.52 -2.18 -13.10
CA ILE A 51 -0.75 -1.64 -13.60
C ILE A 51 -1.03 -2.03 -15.05
N ALA A 52 -0.06 -1.87 -15.95
CA ALA A 52 -0.23 -2.19 -17.38
C ALA A 52 -0.39 -3.70 -17.64
N VAL A 53 0.23 -4.53 -16.82
CA VAL A 53 0.11 -5.99 -16.94
C VAL A 53 -1.26 -6.46 -16.47
N LEU A 54 -1.72 -5.97 -15.33
CA LEU A 54 -3.05 -6.28 -14.78
C LEU A 54 -4.17 -5.73 -15.66
N ALA A 55 -3.98 -4.56 -16.25
CA ALA A 55 -4.95 -3.89 -17.12
C ALA A 55 -5.22 -4.61 -18.46
N ARG A 56 -4.41 -5.61 -18.83
CA ARG A 56 -4.70 -6.45 -20.01
C ARG A 56 -5.98 -7.26 -19.85
N HIS A 57 -6.39 -7.54 -18.61
CA HIS A 57 -7.52 -8.41 -18.29
C HIS A 57 -8.52 -7.79 -17.33
N HIS A 58 -8.19 -6.64 -16.68
CA HIS A 58 -8.96 -6.02 -15.62
C HIS A 58 -9.03 -4.50 -15.77
N GLN A 59 -10.05 -3.89 -15.17
CA GLN A 59 -10.12 -2.45 -14.97
C GLN A 59 -9.35 -2.09 -13.71
N VAL A 60 -8.20 -1.44 -13.84
CA VAL A 60 -7.27 -1.19 -12.73
C VAL A 60 -7.29 0.27 -12.34
N TYR A 61 -7.50 0.53 -11.05
CA TYR A 61 -7.45 1.85 -10.42
C TYR A 61 -6.33 1.86 -9.38
N ALA A 62 -5.42 2.81 -9.48
CA ALA A 62 -4.39 3.04 -8.45
C ALA A 62 -4.58 4.46 -7.89
N PHE A 63 -4.69 4.60 -6.57
CA PHE A 63 -4.95 5.88 -5.92
C PHE A 63 -3.73 6.36 -5.14
N ASP A 64 -3.43 7.67 -5.24
CA ASP A 64 -2.69 8.34 -4.18
C ASP A 64 -3.64 8.50 -2.99
N MET A 65 -3.42 7.71 -1.93
CA MET A 65 -4.24 7.79 -0.72
C MET A 65 -4.19 9.21 -0.14
N VAL A 66 -5.25 9.64 0.55
CA VAL A 66 -5.33 10.99 1.11
C VAL A 66 -4.09 11.33 1.95
N GLY A 67 -3.48 12.48 1.68
CA GLY A 67 -2.23 12.90 2.28
C GLY A 67 -0.99 12.21 1.70
N SER A 68 -1.09 11.63 0.51
CA SER A 68 0.02 10.97 -0.17
C SER A 68 0.12 11.37 -1.63
N GLY A 69 1.30 11.13 -2.23
CA GLY A 69 1.53 11.39 -3.64
C GLY A 69 1.22 12.84 -4.04
N LYS A 70 0.40 13.02 -5.06
CA LYS A 70 -0.09 14.32 -5.54
C LYS A 70 -1.56 14.58 -5.17
N SER A 71 -2.16 13.73 -4.32
CA SER A 71 -3.46 14.02 -3.69
C SER A 71 -3.32 15.11 -2.65
N ASP A 72 -4.44 15.75 -2.26
CA ASP A 72 -4.42 16.78 -1.22
C ASP A 72 -3.98 16.25 0.14
N TYR A 73 -3.47 17.18 0.95
CA TYR A 73 -2.93 16.98 2.31
C TYR A 73 -3.83 17.67 3.35
N PRO A 74 -5.11 17.27 3.52
CA PRO A 74 -6.02 17.91 4.46
C PRO A 74 -5.62 17.65 5.90
N ASP A 75 -6.21 18.38 6.83
CA ASP A 75 -6.13 18.02 8.24
C ASP A 75 -6.97 16.77 8.50
N GLY A 76 -6.34 15.73 9.08
CA GLY A 76 -6.99 14.44 9.34
C GLY A 76 -6.18 13.59 10.29
N SER A 77 -6.74 12.46 10.74
CA SER A 77 -6.06 11.52 11.61
C SER A 77 -5.06 10.65 10.87
N TYR A 78 -5.34 10.33 9.61
CA TYR A 78 -4.57 9.38 8.78
C TYR A 78 -4.45 7.97 9.38
N SER A 79 -5.38 7.60 10.27
CA SER A 79 -5.53 6.25 10.77
C SER A 79 -5.98 5.30 9.65
N LEU A 80 -5.80 3.98 9.83
CA LEU A 80 -6.32 2.99 8.88
C LEU A 80 -7.84 3.13 8.68
N GLY A 81 -8.60 3.42 9.75
CA GLY A 81 -10.03 3.67 9.67
C GLY A 81 -10.37 4.90 8.83
N TYR A 82 -9.69 6.02 9.06
CA TYR A 82 -9.88 7.24 8.26
C TYR A 82 -9.62 7.00 6.77
N GLN A 83 -8.56 6.27 6.44
CA GLN A 83 -8.23 5.93 5.05
C GLN A 83 -9.26 4.96 4.43
N ALA A 84 -9.79 4.02 5.21
CA ALA A 84 -10.83 3.09 4.74
C ALA A 84 -12.16 3.79 4.45
N GLU A 85 -12.59 4.70 5.32
CA GLU A 85 -13.78 5.55 5.09
C GLU A 85 -13.61 6.43 3.85
N PHE A 86 -12.42 7.01 3.69
CA PHE A 86 -12.12 7.79 2.50
C PHE A 86 -12.14 6.93 1.23
N LEU A 87 -11.57 5.72 1.27
CA LEU A 87 -11.62 4.77 0.16
C LEU A 87 -13.06 4.42 -0.23
N HIS A 88 -13.96 4.25 0.75
CA HIS A 88 -15.39 4.02 0.48
C HIS A 88 -16.00 5.16 -0.33
N SER A 89 -15.77 6.41 0.11
CA SER A 89 -16.26 7.60 -0.59
C SER A 89 -15.65 7.73 -1.99
N LEU A 90 -14.35 7.42 -2.14
CA LEU A 90 -13.63 7.48 -3.40
C LEU A 90 -14.14 6.44 -4.41
N MET A 91 -14.32 5.18 -3.98
CA MET A 91 -14.90 4.14 -4.83
C MET A 91 -16.30 4.51 -5.28
N SER A 92 -17.11 5.11 -4.40
CA SER A 92 -18.46 5.56 -4.73
C SER A 92 -18.45 6.71 -5.75
N ALA A 93 -17.54 7.68 -5.61
CA ALA A 93 -17.38 8.79 -6.55
C ALA A 93 -16.97 8.34 -7.96
N LEU A 94 -16.28 7.20 -8.06
CA LEU A 94 -15.84 6.59 -9.33
C LEU A 94 -16.76 5.47 -9.83
N ALA A 95 -17.95 5.30 -9.24
CA ALA A 95 -18.91 4.24 -9.55
C ALA A 95 -18.27 2.82 -9.53
N ILE A 96 -17.39 2.60 -8.55
CA ILE A 96 -16.80 1.29 -8.27
C ILE A 96 -17.66 0.64 -7.19
N ASP A 97 -18.61 -0.21 -7.55
CA ASP A 97 -19.53 -0.86 -6.60
C ASP A 97 -18.80 -1.89 -5.74
N SER A 98 -18.01 -2.77 -6.38
CA SER A 98 -17.10 -3.70 -5.71
C SER A 98 -15.80 -3.82 -6.48
N ALA A 99 -14.74 -4.29 -5.81
CA ALA A 99 -13.45 -4.51 -6.44
C ALA A 99 -12.61 -5.54 -5.66
N THR A 100 -11.63 -6.14 -6.33
CA THR A 100 -10.52 -6.76 -5.63
C THR A 100 -9.56 -5.68 -5.12
N LEU A 101 -9.29 -5.69 -3.82
CA LEU A 101 -8.33 -4.77 -3.21
C LEU A 101 -6.95 -5.40 -3.17
N ILE A 102 -5.95 -4.70 -3.68
CA ILE A 102 -4.54 -5.10 -3.67
C ILE A 102 -3.77 -4.05 -2.89
N GLY A 103 -3.36 -4.36 -1.67
CA GLY A 103 -2.75 -3.40 -0.75
C GLY A 103 -1.37 -3.80 -0.25
N ASN A 104 -0.41 -2.89 -0.35
CA ASN A 104 0.91 -3.06 0.26
C ASN A 104 1.02 -2.29 1.57
N SER A 105 1.63 -2.91 2.60
CA SER A 105 1.95 -2.25 3.86
C SER A 105 0.72 -1.58 4.49
N MET A 106 0.73 -0.25 4.68
CA MET A 106 -0.44 0.49 5.15
C MET A 106 -1.66 0.29 4.24
N GLY A 107 -1.49 0.22 2.91
CA GLY A 107 -2.57 -0.07 1.97
C GLY A 107 -3.22 -1.42 2.21
N GLY A 108 -2.46 -2.43 2.62
CA GLY A 108 -2.99 -3.73 3.04
C GLY A 108 -3.79 -3.64 4.35
N GLY A 109 -3.29 -2.86 5.32
CA GLY A 109 -4.05 -2.58 6.55
C GLY A 109 -5.36 -1.83 6.27
N VAL A 110 -5.34 -0.86 5.35
CA VAL A 110 -6.56 -0.16 4.89
C VAL A 110 -7.52 -1.15 4.23
N ALA A 111 -7.03 -2.06 3.36
CA ALA A 111 -7.85 -3.07 2.73
C ALA A 111 -8.53 -4.01 3.74
N LEU A 112 -7.80 -4.44 4.79
CA LEU A 112 -8.36 -5.26 5.88
C LEU A 112 -9.46 -4.52 6.65
N VAL A 113 -9.20 -3.27 7.06
CA VAL A 113 -10.21 -2.44 7.75
C VAL A 113 -11.41 -2.19 6.85
N PHE A 114 -11.19 -1.87 5.58
CA PHE A 114 -12.25 -1.64 4.59
C PHE A 114 -13.12 -2.90 4.42
N THR A 115 -12.51 -4.07 4.27
CA THR A 115 -13.25 -5.33 4.10
C THR A 115 -14.12 -5.65 5.30
N ARG A 116 -13.63 -5.36 6.52
CA ARG A 116 -14.41 -5.51 7.75
C ARG A 116 -15.62 -4.56 7.81
N LEU A 117 -15.45 -3.31 7.35
CA LEU A 117 -16.51 -2.29 7.38
C LEU A 117 -17.51 -2.44 6.22
N TYR A 118 -17.03 -2.85 5.06
CA TYR A 118 -17.80 -2.90 3.81
C TYR A 118 -17.58 -4.23 3.06
N PRO A 119 -17.92 -5.39 3.65
CA PRO A 119 -17.60 -6.69 3.09
C PRO A 119 -18.18 -6.91 1.69
N ASP A 120 -19.37 -6.36 1.40
CA ASP A 120 -20.04 -6.47 0.10
C ASP A 120 -19.39 -5.63 -1.00
N ARG A 121 -18.45 -4.76 -0.65
CA ARG A 121 -17.69 -3.93 -1.58
C ARG A 121 -16.34 -4.57 -1.99
N VAL A 122 -16.05 -5.79 -1.51
CA VAL A 122 -14.76 -6.47 -1.73
C VAL A 122 -14.97 -7.85 -2.31
N ASP A 123 -14.53 -8.04 -3.56
CA ASP A 123 -14.63 -9.32 -4.26
C ASP A 123 -13.56 -10.31 -3.78
N LYS A 124 -12.31 -9.87 -3.75
CA LYS A 124 -11.13 -10.63 -3.29
C LYS A 124 -10.13 -9.67 -2.61
N LEU A 125 -9.19 -10.24 -1.84
CA LEU A 125 -8.09 -9.50 -1.23
C LEU A 125 -6.73 -9.99 -1.73
N VAL A 126 -5.79 -9.05 -1.93
CA VAL A 126 -4.37 -9.35 -2.08
C VAL A 126 -3.60 -8.49 -1.07
N LEU A 127 -3.06 -9.15 -0.06
CA LEU A 127 -2.33 -8.53 1.04
C LEU A 127 -0.82 -8.67 0.77
N VAL A 128 -0.14 -7.55 0.62
CA VAL A 128 1.29 -7.52 0.29
C VAL A 128 2.06 -6.85 1.43
N ASP A 129 2.82 -7.62 2.19
CA ASP A 129 3.60 -7.12 3.34
C ASP A 129 2.76 -6.21 4.26
N SER A 130 1.54 -6.66 4.58
CA SER A 130 0.47 -5.82 5.14
C SER A 130 0.72 -5.39 6.58
N MET A 131 0.40 -4.14 6.88
CA MET A 131 0.29 -3.61 8.23
C MET A 131 -1.00 -4.09 8.92
N GLY A 132 -1.01 -4.06 10.26
CA GLY A 132 -2.22 -4.32 11.04
C GLY A 132 -2.37 -5.77 11.53
N LEU A 133 -1.39 -6.64 11.26
CA LEU A 133 -1.41 -8.07 11.63
C LEU A 133 -0.56 -8.38 12.87
N GLY A 134 -0.08 -7.36 13.55
CA GLY A 134 0.72 -7.45 14.76
C GLY A 134 1.38 -6.14 15.12
N ARG A 135 2.10 -6.15 16.24
CA ARG A 135 2.74 -4.98 16.81
C ARG A 135 4.05 -4.59 16.14
N GLU A 136 4.78 -5.57 15.61
CA GLU A 136 6.16 -5.39 15.18
C GLU A 136 6.23 -4.58 13.88
N ILE A 137 7.08 -3.57 13.92
CA ILE A 137 7.41 -2.71 12.77
C ILE A 137 8.81 -2.13 12.99
N SER A 138 9.49 -1.78 11.90
CA SER A 138 10.87 -1.26 11.97
C SER A 138 10.99 -0.03 12.87
N MET A 139 12.17 0.13 13.50
CA MET A 139 12.46 1.26 14.37
C MET A 139 12.32 2.61 13.63
N GLY A 140 12.74 2.67 12.36
CA GLY A 140 12.59 3.89 11.54
C GLY A 140 11.14 4.37 11.45
N ILE A 141 10.19 3.44 11.31
CA ILE A 141 8.75 3.78 11.31
C ILE A 141 8.26 4.22 12.71
N ARG A 142 8.75 3.62 13.77
CA ARG A 142 8.39 4.07 15.14
C ARG A 142 8.84 5.49 15.42
N LEU A 143 10.00 5.88 14.90
CA LEU A 143 10.58 7.22 15.12
C LEU A 143 9.81 8.34 14.43
N ILE A 144 9.01 8.08 13.38
CA ILE A 144 8.17 9.14 12.77
C ILE A 144 7.03 9.62 13.68
N THR A 145 6.82 8.99 14.83
CA THR A 145 5.88 9.49 15.86
C THR A 145 6.42 10.70 16.62
N LEU A 146 7.73 10.97 16.50
CA LEU A 146 8.41 12.03 17.22
C LEU A 146 8.53 13.30 16.38
N PRO A 147 7.95 14.45 16.79
CA PRO A 147 8.01 15.71 16.06
C PRO A 147 9.44 16.13 15.72
N ALA A 148 10.36 15.97 16.67
CA ALA A 148 11.78 16.36 16.48
C ALA A 148 12.41 15.58 15.31
N ILE A 149 12.13 14.29 15.17
CA ILE A 149 12.65 13.46 14.06
C ILE A 149 12.04 13.89 12.75
N VAL A 150 10.70 14.03 12.68
CA VAL A 150 10.01 14.39 11.43
C VAL A 150 10.41 15.78 10.95
N ASN A 151 10.61 16.75 11.87
CA ASN A 151 11.05 18.11 11.52
C ASN A 151 12.50 18.15 11.00
N LEU A 152 13.34 17.17 11.38
CA LEU A 152 14.69 17.01 10.83
C LEU A 152 14.71 16.37 9.44
N LEU A 153 13.61 15.69 9.03
CA LEU A 153 13.48 15.10 7.72
C LEU A 153 13.27 16.20 6.67
N ARG A 154 14.38 16.80 6.23
CA ARG A 154 14.34 17.76 5.11
C ARG A 154 14.35 16.98 3.79
N PRO A 155 13.45 17.33 2.84
CA PRO A 155 13.43 16.66 1.54
C PRO A 155 14.74 16.96 0.79
N GLY A 156 15.57 15.93 0.67
CA GLY A 156 16.82 15.97 -0.09
C GLY A 156 16.91 14.74 -0.98
N ARG A 157 17.36 14.92 -2.22
CA ARG A 157 17.54 13.82 -3.19
C ARG A 157 18.39 12.68 -2.62
N TRP A 158 19.38 12.99 -1.79
CA TRP A 158 20.27 12.02 -1.15
C TRP A 158 19.59 11.10 -0.14
N MET A 159 18.47 11.55 0.47
CA MET A 159 17.72 10.73 1.45
C MET A 159 16.92 9.62 0.79
N ILE A 160 16.47 9.81 -0.45
CA ILE A 160 15.60 8.86 -1.15
C ILE A 160 16.29 7.50 -1.32
N PRO A 161 17.53 7.41 -1.83
CA PRO A 161 18.24 6.14 -1.93
C PRO A 161 18.41 5.45 -0.57
N ALA A 162 18.70 6.19 0.50
CA ALA A 162 18.87 5.61 1.83
C ALA A 162 17.56 5.01 2.37
N MET A 163 16.44 5.71 2.20
CA MET A 163 15.11 5.22 2.58
C MET A 163 14.70 3.99 1.76
N LEU A 164 14.90 4.04 0.45
CA LEU A 164 14.57 2.93 -0.43
C LEU A 164 15.44 1.70 -0.13
N LYS A 165 16.74 1.90 0.13
CA LYS A 165 17.66 0.80 0.47
C LYS A 165 17.23 -0.01 1.68
N SER A 166 16.59 0.58 2.68
CA SER A 166 16.11 -0.14 3.85
C SER A 166 14.92 -1.06 3.56
N ASN A 167 14.17 -0.77 2.50
CA ASN A 167 12.92 -1.46 2.17
C ASN A 167 13.12 -2.61 1.16
N PHE A 168 14.26 -2.64 0.46
CA PHE A 168 14.55 -3.62 -0.59
C PHE A 168 15.61 -4.62 -0.13
N TYR A 169 15.47 -5.87 -0.51
CA TYR A 169 16.51 -6.89 -0.29
C TYR A 169 17.73 -6.60 -1.17
N HIS A 170 17.50 -6.40 -2.48
CA HIS A 170 18.51 -6.03 -3.45
C HIS A 170 18.49 -4.52 -3.75
N SER A 171 18.85 -3.71 -2.79
CA SER A 171 18.81 -2.25 -2.91
C SER A 171 19.64 -1.64 -4.05
N GLN A 172 20.58 -2.40 -4.62
CA GLN A 172 21.40 -1.98 -5.75
C GLN A 172 20.64 -2.00 -7.09
N GLN A 173 19.47 -2.64 -7.14
CA GLN A 173 18.66 -2.79 -8.36
C GLN A 173 17.61 -1.70 -8.55
N LEU A 174 17.58 -0.70 -7.65
CA LEU A 174 16.67 0.42 -7.79
C LEU A 174 17.04 1.26 -9.01
N PRO A 175 16.14 1.40 -10.00
CA PRO A 175 16.40 2.24 -11.14
C PRO A 175 16.61 3.70 -10.71
N PRO A 176 17.57 4.43 -11.32
CA PRO A 176 17.79 5.85 -11.01
C PRO A 176 16.52 6.71 -11.15
N GLU A 177 15.62 6.34 -12.06
CA GLU A 177 14.34 7.01 -12.32
C GLU A 177 13.45 7.08 -11.07
N TRP A 178 13.61 6.15 -10.13
CA TRP A 178 12.86 6.16 -8.87
C TRP A 178 13.12 7.40 -8.03
N ILE A 179 14.36 7.94 -8.07
CA ILE A 179 14.69 9.18 -7.39
C ILE A 179 13.91 10.33 -8.03
N GLU A 180 13.82 10.35 -9.36
CA GLU A 180 13.12 11.40 -10.11
C GLU A 180 11.60 11.34 -9.89
N PHE A 181 11.01 10.17 -9.77
CA PHE A 181 9.60 10.01 -9.42
C PHE A 181 9.30 10.40 -7.97
N ARG A 182 10.20 10.04 -7.05
CA ARG A 182 9.96 10.22 -5.61
C ARG A 182 10.28 11.63 -5.11
N TYR A 183 11.30 12.28 -5.65
CA TYR A 183 11.76 13.57 -5.15
C TYR A 183 10.69 14.67 -5.20
N PRO A 184 9.93 14.89 -6.28
CA PRO A 184 8.87 15.87 -6.32
C PRO A 184 7.81 15.66 -5.23
N ILE A 185 7.46 14.41 -4.96
CA ILE A 185 6.49 14.04 -3.91
C ILE A 185 7.05 14.34 -2.52
N PHE A 186 8.33 14.05 -2.30
CA PHE A 186 9.00 14.35 -1.03
C PHE A 186 9.12 15.84 -0.76
N ALA A 187 9.15 16.67 -1.78
CA ALA A 187 9.26 18.12 -1.69
C ALA A 187 7.91 18.84 -1.46
N ILE A 188 6.77 18.13 -1.46
CA ILE A 188 5.45 18.76 -1.30
C ILE A 188 5.35 19.42 0.08
N PRO A 189 4.97 20.72 0.14
CA PRO A 189 4.74 21.41 1.40
C PRO A 189 3.65 20.74 2.23
N GLY A 190 3.81 20.72 3.56
CA GLY A 190 2.83 20.09 4.48
C GLY A 190 2.98 18.58 4.68
N ARG A 191 3.73 17.89 3.82
CA ARG A 191 3.94 16.45 3.90
C ARG A 191 4.45 15.97 5.28
N ASN A 192 5.37 16.70 5.90
CA ASN A 192 5.90 16.33 7.21
C ASN A 192 4.82 16.33 8.30
N LYS A 193 3.86 17.27 8.24
CA LYS A 193 2.70 17.29 9.14
C LYS A 193 1.86 16.02 9.00
N VAL A 194 1.64 15.57 7.76
CA VAL A 194 0.90 14.33 7.48
C VAL A 194 1.67 13.11 7.96
N ILE A 195 2.98 13.01 7.69
CA ILE A 195 3.83 11.91 8.17
C ILE A 195 3.76 11.80 9.69
N LEU A 196 3.85 12.92 10.39
CA LEU A 196 3.77 12.94 11.85
C LEU A 196 2.39 12.45 12.33
N ARG A 197 1.30 12.95 11.75
CA ARG A 197 -0.06 12.53 12.11
C ARG A 197 -0.31 11.07 11.81
N LEU A 198 0.10 10.61 10.63
CA LEU A 198 0.05 9.19 10.25
C LEU A 198 0.83 8.34 11.26
N GLY A 199 2.04 8.78 11.61
CA GLY A 199 2.86 8.13 12.63
C GLY A 199 2.12 8.03 13.96
N GLN A 200 1.65 9.13 14.49
CA GLN A 200 0.99 9.21 15.80
C GLN A 200 -0.35 8.48 15.85
N SER A 201 -1.09 8.41 14.74
CA SER A 201 -2.37 7.71 14.68
C SER A 201 -2.22 6.19 14.65
N ASN A 202 -1.13 5.67 14.09
CA ASN A 202 -0.99 4.23 13.86
C ASN A 202 0.13 3.57 14.68
N PHE A 203 1.10 4.36 15.16
CA PHE A 203 2.30 3.84 15.82
C PHE A 203 2.59 4.53 17.15
N ASN A 204 3.45 3.90 17.92
CA ASN A 204 4.17 4.48 19.06
C ASN A 204 5.59 3.89 19.08
N LEU A 205 6.41 4.26 20.05
CA LEU A 205 7.78 3.76 20.16
C LEU A 205 7.86 2.23 20.38
N ALA A 206 6.77 1.62 20.82
CA ALA A 206 6.70 0.17 21.00
C ALA A 206 6.32 -0.58 19.71
N GLY A 207 5.81 0.09 18.69
CA GLY A 207 5.39 -0.51 17.42
C GLY A 207 4.05 0.00 16.92
N VAL A 208 3.30 -0.81 16.18
CA VAL A 208 1.90 -0.56 15.83
C VAL A 208 1.08 -0.52 17.13
N ARG A 209 0.21 0.47 17.25
CA ARG A 209 -0.64 0.64 18.44
C ARG A 209 -1.63 -0.52 18.56
N ALA A 210 -1.90 -0.97 19.78
CA ALA A 210 -2.80 -2.11 20.02
C ALA A 210 -4.21 -1.84 19.48
N GLU A 211 -4.71 -0.62 19.66
CA GLU A 211 -6.00 -0.17 19.15
C GLU A 211 -6.10 -0.16 17.62
N VAL A 212 -4.97 -0.26 16.90
CA VAL A 212 -4.91 -0.35 15.44
C VAL A 212 -4.90 -1.80 14.97
N TYR A 213 -3.99 -2.63 15.50
CA TYR A 213 -3.83 -3.99 14.98
C TYR A 213 -4.77 -5.01 15.64
N GLN A 214 -5.08 -4.89 16.94
CA GLN A 214 -5.88 -5.88 17.65
C GLN A 214 -7.26 -6.09 17.04
N PRO A 215 -8.05 -5.03 16.75
CA PRO A 215 -9.36 -5.19 16.11
C PRO A 215 -9.31 -5.85 14.72
N ILE A 216 -8.19 -5.73 13.99
CA ILE A 216 -7.98 -6.40 12.71
C ILE A 216 -7.75 -7.89 12.96
N VAL A 217 -6.81 -8.23 13.84
CA VAL A 217 -6.47 -9.63 14.15
C VAL A 217 -7.68 -10.37 14.70
N ASP A 218 -8.43 -9.77 15.63
CA ASP A 218 -9.62 -10.36 16.23
C ASP A 218 -10.77 -10.61 15.23
N SER A 219 -10.76 -9.89 14.11
CA SER A 219 -11.80 -10.00 13.07
C SER A 219 -11.39 -10.80 11.83
N LEU A 220 -10.17 -11.34 11.76
CA LEU A 220 -9.69 -12.08 10.57
C LEU A 220 -10.61 -13.23 10.17
N ALA A 221 -11.13 -13.98 11.15
CA ALA A 221 -12.05 -15.09 10.90
C ALA A 221 -13.39 -14.66 10.25
N GLN A 222 -13.74 -13.38 10.32
CA GLN A 222 -14.95 -12.83 9.72
C GLN A 222 -14.73 -12.38 8.27
N ILE A 223 -13.47 -12.28 7.81
CA ILE A 223 -13.12 -11.93 6.43
C ILE A 223 -13.23 -13.21 5.58
N THR A 224 -14.35 -13.39 4.91
CA THR A 224 -14.64 -14.59 4.09
C THR A 224 -14.16 -14.47 2.64
N GLN A 225 -13.77 -13.28 2.21
CA GLN A 225 -13.25 -13.01 0.88
C GLN A 225 -12.00 -13.86 0.62
N LYS A 226 -11.93 -14.46 -0.59
CA LYS A 226 -10.73 -15.17 -1.01
C LYS A 226 -9.53 -14.23 -0.93
N THR A 227 -8.49 -14.63 -0.20
CA THR A 227 -7.35 -13.76 0.09
C THR A 227 -6.04 -14.37 -0.38
N LEU A 228 -5.25 -13.61 -1.12
CA LEU A 228 -3.86 -13.93 -1.45
C LEU A 228 -2.93 -13.12 -0.52
N ILE A 229 -2.13 -13.81 0.26
CA ILE A 229 -1.11 -13.23 1.14
C ILE A 229 0.24 -13.37 0.43
N ILE A 230 0.90 -12.25 0.16
CA ILE A 230 2.24 -12.19 -0.44
C ILE A 230 3.17 -11.49 0.55
N TRP A 231 4.35 -12.07 0.80
CA TRP A 231 5.32 -11.47 1.71
C TRP A 231 6.75 -11.68 1.27
N GLY A 232 7.58 -10.65 1.44
CA GLY A 232 9.02 -10.78 1.30
C GLY A 232 9.64 -11.49 2.50
N GLU A 233 10.41 -12.54 2.27
CA GLU A 233 11.09 -13.31 3.32
C GLU A 233 11.96 -12.43 4.22
N TYR A 234 12.60 -11.42 3.63
CA TYR A 234 13.52 -10.49 4.30
C TYR A 234 12.92 -9.10 4.48
N ASP A 235 11.60 -9.02 4.67
CA ASP A 235 10.97 -7.73 5.00
C ASP A 235 11.48 -7.19 6.35
N ARG A 236 12.24 -6.11 6.27
CA ARG A 236 12.83 -5.41 7.43
C ARG A 236 11.91 -4.32 8.00
N ILE A 237 10.78 -4.06 7.35
CA ILE A 237 9.78 -3.08 7.79
C ILE A 237 8.71 -3.77 8.63
N ILE A 238 8.07 -4.81 8.09
CA ILE A 238 7.05 -5.62 8.75
C ILE A 238 7.46 -7.08 8.67
N PRO A 239 7.85 -7.72 9.77
CA PRO A 239 8.39 -9.08 9.75
C PRO A 239 7.43 -10.09 9.13
N VAL A 240 7.97 -11.05 8.38
CA VAL A 240 7.22 -12.13 7.69
C VAL A 240 6.29 -12.94 8.60
N LYS A 241 6.53 -12.96 9.91
CA LYS A 241 5.63 -13.61 10.88
C LYS A 241 4.19 -13.07 10.83
N HIS A 242 3.99 -11.82 10.38
CA HIS A 242 2.67 -11.24 10.20
C HIS A 242 1.90 -11.93 9.04
N ALA A 243 2.59 -12.48 8.05
CA ALA A 243 1.96 -13.31 7.02
C ALA A 243 1.35 -14.57 7.62
N TYR A 244 2.03 -15.19 8.58
CA TYR A 244 1.51 -16.37 9.29
C TYR A 244 0.34 -16.02 10.21
N THR A 245 0.38 -14.86 10.90
CA THR A 245 -0.78 -14.36 11.65
C THR A 245 -2.02 -14.21 10.74
N ALA A 246 -1.86 -13.66 9.53
CA ALA A 246 -2.96 -13.58 8.57
C ALA A 246 -3.44 -14.96 8.12
N ALA A 247 -2.52 -15.89 7.82
CA ALA A 247 -2.85 -17.24 7.39
C ALA A 247 -3.57 -18.06 8.48
N GLU A 248 -3.19 -17.89 9.74
CA GLU A 248 -3.84 -18.55 10.87
C GLU A 248 -5.26 -18.02 11.13
N GLY A 249 -5.50 -16.72 10.86
CA GLY A 249 -6.79 -16.09 11.16
C GLY A 249 -7.80 -16.11 10.01
N LEU A 250 -7.35 -16.10 8.75
CA LEU A 250 -8.22 -16.02 7.57
C LEU A 250 -8.77 -17.39 7.16
N PRO A 251 -10.09 -17.55 6.94
CA PRO A 251 -10.68 -18.86 6.60
C PRO A 251 -10.40 -19.31 5.15
N ASN A 252 -10.13 -18.38 4.24
CA ASN A 252 -9.98 -18.66 2.80
C ASN A 252 -8.78 -17.92 2.24
N TYR A 253 -7.60 -18.52 2.32
CA TYR A 253 -6.37 -17.86 1.90
C TYR A 253 -5.46 -18.74 1.03
N GLN A 254 -4.57 -18.07 0.33
CA GLN A 254 -3.36 -18.62 -0.28
C GLN A 254 -2.17 -17.81 0.25
N LEU A 255 -1.09 -18.46 0.65
CA LEU A 255 0.12 -17.82 1.16
C LEU A 255 1.31 -18.07 0.24
N GLU A 256 2.01 -17.02 -0.13
CA GLU A 256 3.23 -17.07 -0.92
C GLU A 256 4.32 -16.20 -0.30
N ILE A 257 5.39 -16.82 0.16
CA ILE A 257 6.59 -16.12 0.63
C ILE A 257 7.58 -16.00 -0.53
N PHE A 258 8.03 -14.78 -0.80
CA PHE A 258 9.00 -14.49 -1.85
C PHE A 258 10.41 -14.57 -1.26
N PRO A 259 11.22 -15.56 -1.65
CA PRO A 259 12.58 -15.67 -1.19
C PRO A 259 13.44 -14.53 -1.72
N ASN A 260 14.44 -14.11 -0.94
CA ASN A 260 15.37 -13.02 -1.31
C ASN A 260 14.64 -11.71 -1.71
N CYS A 261 13.55 -11.40 -1.03
CA CYS A 261 12.70 -10.25 -1.29
C CYS A 261 12.45 -9.45 0.01
N GLY A 262 12.41 -8.14 -0.09
CA GLY A 262 12.13 -7.21 1.00
C GLY A 262 10.67 -6.80 1.04
N HIS A 263 10.40 -5.54 1.42
CA HIS A 263 9.07 -4.99 1.69
C HIS A 263 8.22 -4.69 0.45
N HIS A 264 8.77 -4.87 -0.75
CA HIS A 264 8.06 -4.52 -1.98
C HIS A 264 8.13 -5.62 -3.05
N PRO A 265 7.53 -6.82 -2.82
CA PRO A 265 7.57 -7.94 -3.77
C PRO A 265 7.10 -7.58 -5.19
N TYR A 266 6.15 -6.68 -5.32
CA TYR A 266 5.61 -6.20 -6.59
C TYR A 266 6.56 -5.29 -7.37
N LEU A 267 7.60 -4.75 -6.70
CA LEU A 267 8.70 -3.98 -7.30
C LEU A 267 9.97 -4.79 -7.45
N GLU A 268 10.29 -5.63 -6.47
CA GLU A 268 11.52 -6.43 -6.47
C GLU A 268 11.42 -7.62 -7.41
N CYS A 269 10.22 -8.22 -7.52
CA CYS A 269 9.95 -9.40 -8.32
C CYS A 269 8.69 -9.24 -9.18
N PRO A 270 8.57 -8.17 -10.01
CA PRO A 270 7.31 -7.80 -10.66
C PRO A 270 6.74 -8.88 -11.57
N ALA A 271 7.58 -9.62 -12.28
CA ALA A 271 7.12 -10.70 -13.16
C ALA A 271 6.48 -11.87 -12.38
N LYS A 272 7.10 -12.27 -11.25
CA LYS A 272 6.53 -13.30 -10.36
C LYS A 272 5.24 -12.81 -9.72
N PHE A 273 5.26 -11.58 -9.20
CA PHE A 273 4.09 -10.95 -8.56
C PHE A 273 2.90 -10.88 -9.53
N ASN A 274 3.08 -10.31 -10.71
CA ASN A 274 2.00 -10.14 -11.68
C ASN A 274 1.41 -11.49 -12.11
N ARG A 275 2.23 -12.50 -12.37
CA ARG A 275 1.76 -13.85 -12.74
C ARG A 275 0.96 -14.48 -11.62
N LEU A 276 1.40 -14.36 -10.37
CA LEU A 276 0.73 -14.92 -9.20
C LEU A 276 -0.64 -14.25 -8.98
N VAL A 277 -0.68 -12.92 -9.03
CA VAL A 277 -1.93 -12.16 -8.87
C VAL A 277 -2.92 -12.49 -9.99
N LEU A 278 -2.48 -12.51 -11.26
CA LEU A 278 -3.37 -12.87 -12.38
C LEU A 278 -3.92 -14.31 -12.25
N GLY A 279 -3.10 -15.27 -11.83
CA GLY A 279 -3.55 -16.63 -11.57
C GLY A 279 -4.58 -16.71 -10.44
N PHE A 280 -4.38 -15.95 -9.36
CA PHE A 280 -5.33 -15.85 -8.24
C PHE A 280 -6.66 -15.20 -8.64
N LEU A 281 -6.62 -14.20 -9.50
CA LEU A 281 -7.82 -13.48 -9.95
C LEU A 281 -8.73 -14.36 -10.82
N THR A 282 -8.15 -15.29 -11.59
CA THR A 282 -8.90 -16.22 -12.49
C THR A 282 -9.39 -17.49 -11.78
N ALA A 283 -8.83 -17.83 -10.63
CA ALA A 283 -9.24 -18.96 -9.80
C ALA A 283 -10.42 -18.58 -8.88
#